data_a444b599ff54e0880778c8fb52b48be3
#
_entry.id   a444b599ff54e0880778c8fb52b48be3
#
_cell.length_a   1.000
_cell.length_b   1.000
_cell.length_c   1.000
_cell.angle_alpha   90.00
_cell.angle_beta   90.00
_cell.angle_gamma   90.00
#
_symmetry.space_group_name_H-M   'P 1'
#
loop_
_entity.id
_entity.type
_entity.pdbx_description
1 polymer ?
#
loop_
_entity_poly.entity_id
_entity_poly.type
_entity_poly.pdbx_seq_one_letter_code
_entity_poly.pdbx_strand_id
1 'polypeptide(L)'
;EKALEVRPGDDDTKEFIERCKRGISLPQFWECFRERTEDWWETFAEMEAELRQMMDEDKDHTRGAELVAQMQETLNLVFDEISFEMGFNGKKHELILTPEGDKVKLFELVYFQKHAPKEVLEHWNILVGRQPLQNIGLRTEDGWDISGDDVQIWLEEQGENSFAISAYCEKLLPMLREEEGRAWWMLTTLTDQVLGEIPHMRYIDSFDVLEEPKAEPSFLLSQLPDKLREQGLELS
;
A
#
# COMPACT_ATOMS: atom_id res chain seq x y z
N GLU A 1 -19.84 19.40 -5.47
CA GLU A 1 -20.49 20.02 -6.64
C GLU A 1 -20.00 21.46 -6.87
N LYS A 2 -19.94 22.32 -5.84
CA LYS A 2 -19.41 23.70 -5.99
C LYS A 2 -17.95 23.76 -6.50
N ALA A 3 -17.12 22.77 -6.21
CA ALA A 3 -15.76 22.70 -6.72
C ALA A 3 -15.73 22.52 -8.25
N LEU A 4 -16.70 21.80 -8.82
CA LEU A 4 -16.82 21.62 -10.27
C LEU A 4 -17.38 22.87 -10.99
N GLU A 5 -18.03 23.80 -10.28
CA GLU A 5 -18.40 25.11 -10.85
C GLU A 5 -17.14 25.94 -11.13
N VAL A 6 -16.09 25.76 -10.33
CA VAL A 6 -14.81 26.46 -10.47
C VAL A 6 -13.88 25.75 -11.44
N ARG A 7 -13.88 24.41 -11.43
CA ARG A 7 -13.07 23.55 -12.32
C ARG A 7 -13.91 22.44 -12.94
N PRO A 8 -14.67 22.71 -14.01
CA PRO A 8 -15.60 21.73 -14.60
C PRO A 8 -14.95 20.45 -15.15
N GLY A 9 -13.64 20.51 -15.45
CA GLY A 9 -12.87 19.41 -16.02
C GLY A 9 -12.09 18.57 -15.00
N ASP A 10 -12.21 18.87 -13.69
CA ASP A 10 -11.46 18.16 -12.65
C ASP A 10 -12.04 16.77 -12.42
N ASP A 11 -11.36 15.75 -12.96
CA ASP A 11 -11.81 14.37 -12.91
C ASP A 11 -11.69 13.79 -11.51
N ASP A 12 -10.69 14.18 -10.71
CA ASP A 12 -10.52 13.75 -9.31
C ASP A 12 -11.70 14.24 -8.45
N THR A 13 -12.12 15.50 -8.66
CA THR A 13 -13.30 16.03 -7.97
C THR A 13 -14.58 15.32 -8.40
N LYS A 14 -14.71 14.90 -9.66
CA LYS A 14 -15.86 14.11 -10.13
C LYS A 14 -15.88 12.74 -9.49
N GLU A 15 -14.74 12.06 -9.49
CA GLU A 15 -14.61 10.73 -8.85
C GLU A 15 -14.91 10.80 -7.36
N PHE A 16 -14.37 11.78 -6.64
CA PHE A 16 -14.68 12.01 -5.24
C PHE A 16 -16.18 12.23 -4.98
N ILE A 17 -16.84 13.04 -5.84
CA ILE A 17 -18.29 13.24 -5.74
C ILE A 17 -19.06 11.94 -5.95
N GLU A 18 -18.68 11.12 -6.92
CA GLU A 18 -19.32 9.82 -7.17
C GLU A 18 -19.10 8.84 -6.01
N ARG A 19 -17.89 8.83 -5.41
CA ARG A 19 -17.63 8.05 -4.17
C ARG A 19 -18.52 8.54 -3.02
N CYS A 20 -18.65 9.84 -2.83
CA CYS A 20 -19.57 10.39 -1.83
C CYS A 20 -21.04 10.02 -2.10
N LYS A 21 -21.49 10.08 -3.34
CA LYS A 21 -22.84 9.69 -3.72
C LYS A 21 -23.10 8.20 -3.49
N ARG A 22 -22.13 7.33 -3.79
CA ARG A 22 -22.19 5.90 -3.48
C ARG A 22 -22.28 5.65 -1.98
N GLY A 23 -21.50 6.36 -1.17
CA GLY A 23 -21.53 6.25 0.29
C GLY A 23 -22.82 6.80 0.94
N ILE A 24 -23.53 7.72 0.27
CA ILE A 24 -24.82 8.26 0.73
C ILE A 24 -26.01 7.42 0.23
N SER A 25 -25.86 6.76 -0.93
CA SER A 25 -26.83 5.80 -1.43
C SER A 25 -26.84 4.55 -0.54
N LEU A 26 -27.77 3.64 -0.72
CA LEU A 26 -27.93 2.44 0.09
C LEU A 26 -26.59 1.87 0.59
N PRO A 27 -26.48 1.47 1.87
CA PRO A 27 -25.27 0.86 2.38
C PRO A 27 -24.93 -0.33 1.50
N GLN A 28 -23.67 -0.41 1.07
CA GLN A 28 -23.19 -1.48 0.21
C GLN A 28 -23.29 -2.85 0.89
N PHE A 29 -23.20 -2.85 2.22
CA PHE A 29 -23.34 -4.02 3.06
C PHE A 29 -24.57 -3.88 3.96
N TRP A 30 -25.32 -4.97 4.10
CA TRP A 30 -26.47 -5.05 5.01
C TRP A 30 -26.03 -5.18 6.48
N GLU A 31 -24.88 -5.83 6.72
CA GLU A 31 -24.31 -6.08 8.03
C GLU A 31 -23.29 -4.99 8.39
N CYS A 32 -23.14 -4.73 9.68
CA CYS A 32 -22.11 -3.80 10.13
C CYS A 32 -20.70 -4.39 9.94
N PHE A 33 -19.68 -3.54 9.92
CA PHE A 33 -18.31 -3.96 9.68
C PHE A 33 -17.81 -5.03 10.68
N ARG A 34 -18.24 -4.95 11.94
CA ARG A 34 -17.91 -5.95 12.95
C ARG A 34 -18.46 -7.33 12.57
N GLU A 35 -19.72 -7.43 12.23
CA GLU A 35 -20.38 -8.69 11.87
C GLU A 35 -19.69 -9.30 10.64
N ARG A 36 -19.45 -8.51 9.60
CA ARG A 36 -18.72 -8.96 8.41
C ARG A 36 -17.32 -9.47 8.73
N THR A 37 -16.61 -8.80 9.67
CA THR A 37 -15.27 -9.21 10.10
C THR A 37 -15.32 -10.54 10.84
N GLU A 38 -16.28 -10.73 11.77
CA GLU A 38 -16.46 -11.96 12.53
C GLU A 38 -16.78 -13.13 11.60
N ASP A 39 -17.75 -12.97 10.70
CA ASP A 39 -18.18 -13.99 9.73
C ASP A 39 -17.05 -14.35 8.75
N TRP A 40 -16.28 -13.37 8.32
CA TRP A 40 -15.14 -13.62 7.44
C TRP A 40 -14.05 -14.45 8.12
N TRP A 41 -13.73 -14.14 9.38
CA TRP A 41 -12.72 -14.90 10.10
C TRP A 41 -13.15 -16.33 10.39
N GLU A 42 -14.42 -16.58 10.66
CA GLU A 42 -14.97 -17.93 10.78
C GLU A 42 -14.82 -18.69 9.46
N THR A 43 -15.24 -18.09 8.36
CA THR A 43 -15.10 -18.69 7.02
C THR A 43 -13.64 -18.94 6.64
N PHE A 44 -12.76 -17.95 6.90
CA PHE A 44 -11.34 -18.09 6.58
C PHE A 44 -10.67 -19.19 7.40
N ALA A 45 -11.02 -19.34 8.67
CA ALA A 45 -10.48 -20.41 9.52
C ALA A 45 -10.83 -21.82 8.98
N GLU A 46 -11.96 -21.97 8.29
CA GLU A 46 -12.36 -23.24 7.67
C GLU A 46 -11.58 -23.53 6.37
N MET A 47 -11.23 -22.49 5.61
CA MET A 47 -10.60 -22.63 4.27
C MET A 47 -9.08 -22.44 4.27
N GLU A 48 -8.49 -21.86 5.32
CA GLU A 48 -7.09 -21.43 5.33
C GLU A 48 -6.08 -22.59 5.10
N ALA A 49 -6.40 -23.78 5.59
CA ALA A 49 -5.54 -24.95 5.43
C ALA A 49 -5.45 -25.40 3.95
N GLU A 50 -6.58 -25.37 3.22
CA GLU A 50 -6.61 -25.67 1.79
C GLU A 50 -5.86 -24.59 0.99
N LEU A 51 -6.07 -23.33 1.34
CA LEU A 51 -5.38 -22.21 0.70
C LEU A 51 -3.87 -22.30 0.87
N ARG A 52 -3.38 -22.60 2.07
CA ARG A 52 -1.95 -22.82 2.33
C ARG A 52 -1.40 -23.98 1.51
N GLN A 53 -2.13 -25.10 1.45
CA GLN A 53 -1.72 -26.23 0.62
C GLN A 53 -1.59 -25.83 -0.84
N MET A 54 -2.56 -25.09 -1.36
CA MET A 54 -2.51 -24.60 -2.76
C MET A 54 -1.30 -23.68 -3.00
N MET A 55 -0.98 -22.78 -2.05
CA MET A 55 0.20 -21.91 -2.14
C MET A 55 1.51 -22.72 -2.09
N ASP A 56 1.59 -23.73 -1.22
CA ASP A 56 2.79 -24.58 -1.06
C ASP A 56 3.03 -25.48 -2.27
N GLU A 57 1.97 -25.89 -2.96
CA GLU A 57 2.04 -26.72 -4.18
C GLU A 57 2.37 -25.90 -5.43
N ASP A 58 2.07 -24.61 -5.46
CA ASP A 58 2.27 -23.71 -6.62
C ASP A 58 3.72 -23.20 -6.70
N LYS A 59 4.68 -24.11 -6.80
CA LYS A 59 6.12 -23.78 -6.85
C LYS A 59 6.52 -22.94 -8.06
N ASP A 60 5.79 -23.08 -9.15
CA ASP A 60 6.06 -22.41 -10.42
C ASP A 60 5.25 -21.11 -10.56
N HIS A 61 4.50 -20.72 -9.50
CA HIS A 61 3.62 -19.52 -9.44
C HIS A 61 2.63 -19.43 -10.60
N THR A 62 2.16 -20.59 -11.10
CA THR A 62 1.22 -20.66 -12.22
C THR A 62 -0.22 -20.44 -11.79
N ARG A 63 -0.53 -20.65 -10.50
CA ARG A 63 -1.86 -20.47 -9.89
C ARG A 63 -2.02 -19.15 -9.14
N GLY A 64 -1.01 -18.29 -9.15
CA GLY A 64 -1.02 -17.04 -8.39
C GLY A 64 -2.26 -16.18 -8.69
N ALA A 65 -2.67 -16.06 -9.96
CA ALA A 65 -3.85 -15.30 -10.33
C ALA A 65 -5.16 -15.91 -9.78
N GLU A 66 -5.26 -17.25 -9.73
CA GLU A 66 -6.41 -17.96 -9.15
C GLU A 66 -6.50 -17.74 -7.65
N LEU A 67 -5.36 -17.86 -6.94
CA LEU A 67 -5.26 -17.63 -5.50
C LEU A 67 -5.61 -16.20 -5.11
N VAL A 68 -5.11 -15.22 -5.88
CA VAL A 68 -5.44 -13.80 -5.68
C VAL A 68 -6.93 -13.56 -5.92
N ALA A 69 -7.51 -14.10 -7.00
CA ALA A 69 -8.93 -13.94 -7.29
C ALA A 69 -9.81 -14.54 -6.18
N GLN A 70 -9.48 -15.73 -5.68
CA GLN A 70 -10.20 -16.37 -4.59
C GLN A 70 -10.14 -15.54 -3.30
N MET A 71 -8.96 -15.03 -2.93
CA MET A 71 -8.80 -14.17 -1.76
C MET A 71 -9.57 -12.85 -1.94
N GLN A 72 -9.50 -12.24 -3.13
CA GLN A 72 -10.23 -11.01 -3.44
C GLN A 72 -11.74 -11.18 -3.28
N GLU A 73 -12.31 -12.28 -3.78
CA GLU A 73 -13.74 -12.57 -3.64
C GLU A 73 -14.15 -12.64 -2.17
N THR A 74 -13.35 -13.28 -1.33
CA THR A 74 -13.65 -13.37 0.09
C THR A 74 -13.49 -12.03 0.80
N LEU A 75 -12.43 -11.28 0.54
CA LEU A 75 -12.20 -9.95 1.15
C LEU A 75 -13.27 -8.93 0.74
N ASN A 76 -13.84 -9.04 -0.46
CA ASN A 76 -14.94 -8.20 -0.92
C ASN A 76 -16.24 -8.39 -0.12
N LEU A 77 -16.36 -9.45 0.68
CA LEU A 77 -17.45 -9.61 1.64
C LEU A 77 -17.34 -8.66 2.83
N VAL A 78 -16.14 -8.17 3.13
CA VAL A 78 -15.87 -7.27 4.26
C VAL A 78 -15.62 -5.85 3.81
N PHE A 79 -14.81 -5.68 2.76
CA PHE A 79 -14.33 -4.39 2.27
C PHE A 79 -14.96 -4.05 0.92
N ASP A 80 -15.24 -2.79 0.68
CA ASP A 80 -15.70 -2.30 -0.64
C ASP A 80 -14.61 -2.47 -1.70
N GLU A 81 -13.42 -1.98 -1.38
CA GLU A 81 -12.21 -2.11 -2.19
C GLU A 81 -11.04 -2.34 -1.25
N ILE A 82 -10.23 -3.36 -1.52
CA ILE A 82 -9.06 -3.68 -0.73
C ILE A 82 -7.90 -4.12 -1.63
N SER A 83 -6.74 -3.54 -1.41
CA SER A 83 -5.49 -4.02 -1.96
C SER A 83 -4.79 -4.91 -0.95
N PHE A 84 -4.22 -6.01 -1.42
CA PHE A 84 -3.54 -6.97 -0.56
C PHE A 84 -2.42 -7.70 -1.32
N GLU A 85 -1.53 -8.27 -0.57
CA GLU A 85 -0.47 -9.15 -1.05
C GLU A 85 -0.49 -10.46 -0.26
N MET A 86 -0.16 -11.56 -0.91
CA MET A 86 0.03 -12.86 -0.25
C MET A 86 1.45 -13.35 -0.46
N GLY A 87 2.02 -13.98 0.56
CA GLY A 87 3.38 -14.47 0.49
C GLY A 87 3.68 -15.55 1.53
N PHE A 88 4.95 -15.92 1.60
CA PHE A 88 5.50 -16.83 2.59
C PHE A 88 6.88 -16.33 3.04
N ASN A 89 7.07 -16.10 4.34
CA ASN A 89 8.33 -15.55 4.87
C ASN A 89 9.35 -16.62 5.30
N GLY A 90 9.14 -17.87 4.88
CA GLY A 90 9.98 -19.01 5.29
C GLY A 90 9.52 -19.73 6.56
N LYS A 91 8.50 -19.20 7.26
CA LYS A 91 7.91 -19.80 8.48
C LYS A 91 6.39 -19.84 8.44
N LYS A 92 5.77 -18.73 8.06
CA LYS A 92 4.32 -18.58 7.99
C LYS A 92 3.92 -17.97 6.67
N HIS A 93 2.71 -18.28 6.23
CA HIS A 93 2.08 -17.55 5.16
C HIS A 93 1.75 -16.13 5.61
N GLU A 94 1.69 -15.20 4.69
CA GLU A 94 1.45 -13.80 4.97
C GLU A 94 0.28 -13.29 4.14
N LEU A 95 -0.62 -12.59 4.80
CA LEU A 95 -1.63 -11.75 4.19
C LEU A 95 -1.34 -10.31 4.60
N ILE A 96 -0.95 -9.50 3.65
CA ILE A 96 -0.61 -8.08 3.85
C ILE A 96 -1.75 -7.26 3.26
N LEU A 97 -2.46 -6.54 4.11
CA LEU A 97 -3.58 -5.69 3.74
C LEU A 97 -3.11 -4.24 3.64
N THR A 98 -3.26 -3.62 2.47
CA THR A 98 -2.68 -2.30 2.23
C THR A 98 -3.75 -1.20 2.25
N PRO A 99 -3.62 -0.18 3.11
CA PRO A 99 -4.54 0.95 3.14
C PRO A 99 -4.38 1.91 1.95
N GLU A 100 -3.29 1.83 1.20
CA GLU A 100 -2.97 2.69 0.05
C GLU A 100 -3.10 4.20 0.34
N GLY A 101 -2.54 4.62 1.48
CA GLY A 101 -2.58 6.00 1.93
C GLY A 101 -3.90 6.44 2.57
N ASP A 102 -4.95 5.61 2.58
CA ASP A 102 -6.23 5.94 3.19
C ASP A 102 -6.21 5.68 4.70
N LYS A 103 -6.20 6.77 5.48
CA LYS A 103 -6.20 6.72 6.95
C LYS A 103 -7.49 6.12 7.53
N VAL A 104 -8.63 6.23 6.85
CA VAL A 104 -9.89 5.63 7.29
C VAL A 104 -9.81 4.11 7.11
N LYS A 105 -9.38 3.68 5.94
CA LYS A 105 -9.16 2.26 5.64
C LYS A 105 -8.15 1.63 6.62
N LEU A 106 -7.10 2.36 7.00
CA LEU A 106 -6.14 1.90 8.00
C LEU A 106 -6.82 1.47 9.32
N PHE A 107 -7.80 2.21 9.81
CA PHE A 107 -8.53 1.83 11.04
C PHE A 107 -9.33 0.54 10.85
N GLU A 108 -9.97 0.38 9.70
CA GLU A 108 -10.71 -0.85 9.37
C GLU A 108 -9.77 -2.06 9.31
N LEU A 109 -8.61 -1.92 8.67
CA LEU A 109 -7.62 -2.99 8.55
C LEU A 109 -7.00 -3.37 9.89
N VAL A 110 -6.70 -2.40 10.76
CA VAL A 110 -6.20 -2.67 12.11
C VAL A 110 -7.27 -3.37 12.97
N TYR A 111 -8.54 -2.97 12.84
CA TYR A 111 -9.64 -3.66 13.50
C TYR A 111 -9.75 -5.11 13.03
N PHE A 112 -9.77 -5.32 11.72
CA PHE A 112 -9.84 -6.63 11.09
C PHE A 112 -8.68 -7.54 11.53
N GLN A 113 -7.45 -7.06 11.47
CA GLN A 113 -6.25 -7.79 11.92
C GLN A 113 -6.35 -8.24 13.39
N LYS A 114 -6.82 -7.34 14.27
CA LYS A 114 -6.92 -7.62 15.71
C LYS A 114 -7.97 -8.69 16.07
N HIS A 115 -8.89 -8.97 15.16
CA HIS A 115 -9.92 -9.99 15.32
C HIS A 115 -9.54 -11.34 14.69
N ALA A 116 -8.32 -11.45 14.14
CA ALA A 116 -7.84 -12.71 13.60
C ALA A 116 -7.81 -13.80 14.68
N PRO A 117 -8.40 -14.99 14.42
CA PRO A 117 -8.40 -16.12 15.37
C PRO A 117 -6.98 -16.61 15.65
N LYS A 118 -6.76 -17.09 16.86
CA LYS A 118 -5.44 -17.60 17.26
C LYS A 118 -4.99 -18.78 16.40
N GLU A 119 -5.92 -19.62 16.01
CA GLU A 119 -5.70 -20.80 15.16
C GLU A 119 -5.14 -20.37 13.80
N VAL A 120 -5.71 -19.32 13.20
CA VAL A 120 -5.20 -18.73 11.95
C VAL A 120 -3.81 -18.16 12.17
N LEU A 121 -3.59 -17.44 13.27
CA LEU A 121 -2.30 -16.81 13.58
C LEU A 121 -1.18 -17.82 13.88
N GLU A 122 -1.49 -19.11 14.11
CA GLU A 122 -0.47 -20.16 14.19
C GLU A 122 0.24 -20.38 12.85
N HIS A 123 -0.47 -20.17 11.74
CA HIS A 123 -0.01 -20.45 10.38
C HIS A 123 0.18 -19.21 9.51
N TRP A 124 -0.52 -18.13 9.84
CA TRP A 124 -0.52 -16.88 9.09
C TRP A 124 0.03 -15.71 9.89
N ASN A 125 0.73 -14.82 9.20
CA ASN A 125 0.95 -13.44 9.64
C ASN A 125 -0.06 -12.56 8.91
N ILE A 126 -0.91 -11.89 9.66
CA ILE A 126 -1.82 -10.89 9.12
C ILE A 126 -1.19 -9.53 9.38
N LEU A 127 -0.80 -8.86 8.32
CA LEU A 127 -0.06 -7.60 8.38
C LEU A 127 -0.90 -6.46 7.80
N VAL A 128 -0.78 -5.29 8.38
CA VAL A 128 -1.39 -4.06 7.87
C VAL A 128 -0.30 -3.15 7.34
N GLY A 129 -0.44 -2.76 6.08
CA GLY A 129 0.57 -2.02 5.33
C GLY A 129 1.72 -2.89 4.83
N ARG A 130 2.28 -2.51 3.69
CA ARG A 130 3.51 -3.10 3.15
C ARG A 130 4.63 -2.99 4.16
N GLN A 131 5.37 -4.07 4.32
CA GLN A 131 6.51 -4.13 5.23
C GLN A 131 7.78 -3.67 4.52
N PRO A 132 8.75 -3.07 5.25
CA PRO A 132 10.02 -2.71 4.66
C PRO A 132 10.76 -3.96 4.17
N LEU A 133 11.34 -3.89 2.97
CA LEU A 133 12.06 -4.98 2.32
C LEU A 133 13.57 -4.83 2.49
N GLN A 134 14.29 -5.94 2.47
CA GLN A 134 15.76 -5.93 2.46
C GLN A 134 16.32 -5.61 1.07
N ASN A 135 15.65 -6.11 0.02
CA ASN A 135 16.03 -5.86 -1.36
C ASN A 135 15.02 -4.87 -1.95
N ILE A 136 15.38 -3.60 -1.93
CA ILE A 136 14.54 -2.51 -2.40
C ILE A 136 14.66 -2.42 -3.91
N GLY A 137 13.61 -2.76 -4.61
CA GLY A 137 13.58 -2.67 -6.07
C GLY A 137 12.20 -2.95 -6.64
N LEU A 138 11.88 -2.30 -7.72
CA LEU A 138 10.63 -2.47 -8.44
C LEU A 138 10.94 -2.77 -9.91
N ARG A 139 10.42 -3.90 -10.37
CA ARG A 139 10.54 -4.33 -11.76
C ARG A 139 9.16 -4.53 -12.35
N THR A 140 8.93 -3.96 -13.54
CA THR A 140 7.66 -4.09 -14.25
C THR A 140 7.80 -5.04 -15.45
N GLU A 141 6.69 -5.60 -15.91
CA GLU A 141 6.65 -6.55 -17.06
C GLU A 141 7.15 -5.90 -18.36
N ASP A 142 6.94 -4.60 -18.54
CA ASP A 142 7.39 -3.80 -19.69
C ASP A 142 8.84 -3.34 -19.58
N GLY A 143 9.59 -3.83 -18.59
CA GLY A 143 11.05 -3.74 -18.51
C GLY A 143 11.62 -2.58 -17.69
N TRP A 144 10.81 -1.83 -16.97
CA TRP A 144 11.33 -0.88 -16.00
C TRP A 144 11.93 -1.59 -14.80
N ASP A 145 13.12 -1.15 -14.39
CA ASP A 145 13.87 -1.73 -13.25
C ASP A 145 14.54 -0.59 -12.48
N ILE A 146 14.03 -0.30 -11.30
CA ILE A 146 14.53 0.75 -10.41
C ILE A 146 14.74 0.20 -9.00
N SER A 147 15.71 0.78 -8.30
CA SER A 147 16.03 0.45 -6.91
C SER A 147 16.05 1.71 -6.05
N GLY A 148 16.10 1.53 -4.75
CA GLY A 148 16.25 2.66 -3.82
C GLY A 148 17.53 3.47 -4.02
N ASP A 149 18.57 2.89 -4.62
CA ASP A 149 19.84 3.56 -4.92
C ASP A 149 19.80 4.35 -6.25
N ASP A 150 18.77 4.20 -7.04
CA ASP A 150 18.55 4.99 -8.26
C ASP A 150 17.81 6.32 -7.99
N VAL A 151 17.30 6.50 -6.76
CA VAL A 151 16.44 7.64 -6.43
C VAL A 151 17.14 8.59 -5.46
N GLN A 152 17.29 9.83 -5.88
CA GLN A 152 17.77 10.93 -5.05
C GLN A 152 16.61 11.57 -4.31
N ILE A 153 16.80 11.84 -3.02
CA ILE A 153 15.78 12.39 -2.12
C ILE A 153 16.26 13.70 -1.48
N TRP A 154 15.36 14.66 -1.41
CA TRP A 154 15.43 15.84 -0.54
C TRP A 154 14.30 15.73 0.46
N LEU A 155 14.63 15.84 1.74
CA LEU A 155 13.69 15.76 2.85
C LEU A 155 13.56 17.14 3.48
N GLU A 156 12.34 17.66 3.55
CA GLU A 156 12.04 18.97 4.13
C GLU A 156 11.08 18.78 5.31
N GLU A 157 11.44 19.29 6.46
CA GLU A 157 10.57 19.29 7.65
C GLU A 157 9.40 20.27 7.44
N GLN A 158 8.16 19.76 7.57
CA GLN A 158 6.93 20.54 7.41
C GLN A 158 6.26 20.85 8.75
N GLY A 159 6.61 20.11 9.79
CA GLY A 159 6.04 20.23 11.12
C GLY A 159 6.61 19.21 12.08
N GLU A 160 6.03 19.11 13.26
CA GLU A 160 6.46 18.10 14.25
C GLU A 160 6.25 16.69 13.72
N ASN A 161 7.35 15.97 13.43
CA ASN A 161 7.34 14.61 12.86
C ASN A 161 6.66 14.48 11.48
N SER A 162 6.68 15.53 10.69
CA SER A 162 6.05 15.59 9.38
C SER A 162 7.04 16.12 8.35
N PHE A 163 7.17 15.43 7.20
CA PHE A 163 8.16 15.71 6.18
C PHE A 163 7.54 15.73 4.79
N ALA A 164 8.10 16.58 3.93
CA ALA A 164 7.91 16.53 2.48
C ALA A 164 9.09 15.83 1.85
N ILE A 165 8.82 14.95 0.89
CA ILE A 165 9.83 14.31 0.05
C ILE A 165 9.76 14.93 -1.35
N SER A 166 10.94 15.34 -1.87
CA SER A 166 11.13 15.54 -3.30
C SER A 166 12.03 14.42 -3.82
N ALA A 167 11.58 13.69 -4.83
CA ALA A 167 12.28 12.53 -5.39
C ALA A 167 12.69 12.79 -6.84
N TYR A 168 13.92 12.44 -7.19
CA TYR A 168 14.42 12.46 -8.56
C TYR A 168 14.99 11.10 -8.93
N CYS A 169 14.55 10.56 -10.07
CA CYS A 169 15.07 9.32 -10.64
C CYS A 169 15.29 9.50 -12.13
N GLU A 170 16.55 9.58 -12.56
CA GLU A 170 16.90 9.77 -13.97
C GLU A 170 16.30 8.67 -14.87
N LYS A 171 16.28 7.42 -14.38
CA LYS A 171 15.73 6.27 -15.12
C LYS A 171 14.23 6.44 -15.43
N LEU A 172 13.46 7.15 -14.58
CA LEU A 172 12.03 7.33 -14.74
C LEU A 172 11.63 8.59 -15.52
N LEU A 173 12.56 9.44 -15.95
CA LEU A 173 12.25 10.67 -16.70
C LEU A 173 11.42 10.43 -17.96
N PRO A 174 11.65 9.38 -18.78
CA PRO A 174 10.78 9.13 -19.92
C PRO A 174 9.35 8.82 -19.50
N MET A 175 9.16 7.99 -18.46
CA MET A 175 7.84 7.65 -17.91
C MET A 175 7.17 8.88 -17.29
N LEU A 176 7.91 9.69 -16.54
CA LEU A 176 7.37 10.89 -15.90
C LEU A 176 6.74 11.87 -16.92
N ARG A 177 7.29 11.95 -18.13
CA ARG A 177 6.79 12.82 -19.19
C ARG A 177 5.57 12.27 -19.91
N GLU A 178 5.44 10.94 -19.98
CA GLU A 178 4.37 10.26 -20.73
C GLU A 178 3.24 9.77 -19.80
N GLU A 179 3.59 9.30 -18.63
CA GLU A 179 2.70 8.65 -17.65
C GLU A 179 3.07 9.08 -16.22
N GLU A 180 2.95 10.38 -15.90
CA GLU A 180 3.36 10.95 -14.60
C GLU A 180 2.81 10.17 -13.40
N GLY A 181 1.54 9.81 -13.43
CA GLY A 181 0.90 9.03 -12.35
C GLY A 181 1.56 7.68 -12.10
N ARG A 182 2.07 7.02 -13.16
CA ARG A 182 2.77 5.76 -13.03
C ARG A 182 4.17 5.93 -12.42
N ALA A 183 4.90 6.96 -12.82
CA ALA A 183 6.19 7.28 -12.23
C ALA A 183 6.04 7.62 -10.73
N TRP A 184 5.01 8.38 -10.39
CA TRP A 184 4.66 8.70 -9.01
C TRP A 184 4.34 7.42 -8.21
N TRP A 185 3.49 6.54 -8.74
CA TRP A 185 3.16 5.26 -8.11
C TRP A 185 4.39 4.39 -7.89
N MET A 186 5.31 4.30 -8.85
CA MET A 186 6.54 3.52 -8.70
C MET A 186 7.41 4.07 -7.57
N LEU A 187 7.58 5.39 -7.48
CA LEU A 187 8.41 6.01 -6.45
C LEU A 187 7.80 5.93 -5.05
N THR A 188 6.48 6.08 -4.93
CA THR A 188 5.78 5.91 -3.65
C THR A 188 5.81 4.46 -3.19
N THR A 189 5.59 3.49 -4.09
CA THR A 189 5.72 2.06 -3.78
C THR A 189 7.14 1.71 -3.35
N LEU A 190 8.16 2.28 -3.99
CA LEU A 190 9.55 2.08 -3.59
C LEU A 190 9.82 2.67 -2.19
N THR A 191 9.19 3.80 -1.88
CA THR A 191 9.27 4.41 -0.55
C THR A 191 8.63 3.52 0.52
N ASP A 192 7.49 2.87 0.20
CA ASP A 192 6.87 1.87 1.07
C ASP A 192 7.78 0.66 1.31
N GLN A 193 8.51 0.21 0.27
CA GLN A 193 9.49 -0.87 0.42
C GLN A 193 10.66 -0.49 1.32
N VAL A 194 11.02 0.80 1.36
CA VAL A 194 12.12 1.32 2.18
C VAL A 194 11.69 1.53 3.63
N LEU A 195 10.56 2.18 3.86
CA LEU A 195 10.08 2.59 5.18
C LEU A 195 9.10 1.60 5.80
N GLY A 196 8.34 0.88 4.98
CA GLY A 196 7.05 0.35 5.32
C GLY A 196 5.94 1.38 5.09
N GLU A 197 4.77 0.92 4.66
CA GLU A 197 3.67 1.81 4.29
C GLU A 197 3.14 2.63 5.48
N ILE A 198 3.09 2.05 6.68
CA ILE A 198 2.57 2.75 7.86
C ILE A 198 3.49 3.90 8.30
N PRO A 199 4.83 3.73 8.42
CA PRO A 199 5.73 4.86 8.65
C PRO A 199 5.69 5.90 7.52
N HIS A 200 5.55 5.48 6.26
CA HIS A 200 5.38 6.40 5.14
C HIS A 200 4.14 7.28 5.36
N MET A 201 2.96 6.67 5.57
CA MET A 201 1.71 7.39 5.85
C MET A 201 1.76 8.29 7.09
N ARG A 202 2.61 7.93 8.07
CA ARG A 202 2.71 8.64 9.35
C ARG A 202 3.59 9.87 9.28
N TYR A 203 4.68 9.79 8.54
CA TYR A 203 5.75 10.80 8.58
C TYR A 203 5.89 11.60 7.29
N ILE A 204 5.37 11.12 6.17
CA ILE A 204 5.49 11.80 4.88
C ILE A 204 4.14 12.38 4.48
N ASP A 205 4.02 13.69 4.54
CA ASP A 205 2.77 14.39 4.23
C ASP A 205 2.66 14.80 2.77
N SER A 206 3.77 14.98 2.08
CA SER A 206 3.78 15.29 0.66
C SER A 206 4.94 14.62 -0.08
N PHE A 207 4.69 14.30 -1.34
CA PHE A 207 5.63 13.61 -2.20
C PHE A 207 5.63 14.24 -3.59
N ASP A 208 6.75 14.87 -3.96
CA ASP A 208 6.94 15.51 -5.25
C ASP A 208 7.93 14.73 -6.11
N VAL A 209 7.60 14.51 -7.38
CA VAL A 209 8.52 13.91 -8.36
C VAL A 209 9.10 14.99 -9.24
N LEU A 210 10.43 15.04 -9.30
CA LEU A 210 11.16 16.10 -9.98
C LEU A 210 11.64 15.66 -11.36
N GLU A 211 11.56 16.57 -12.34
CA GLU A 211 12.18 16.39 -13.67
C GLU A 211 13.68 16.70 -13.67
N GLU A 212 14.16 17.51 -12.73
CA GLU A 212 15.55 17.91 -12.56
C GLU A 212 15.95 17.84 -11.08
N PRO A 213 17.20 17.44 -10.77
CA PRO A 213 17.65 17.39 -9.40
C PRO A 213 17.78 18.80 -8.81
N LYS A 214 17.49 18.96 -7.51
CA LYS A 214 17.72 20.23 -6.80
C LYS A 214 19.25 20.49 -6.65
N ALA A 215 19.62 21.74 -6.47
CA ALA A 215 21.01 22.14 -6.26
C ALA A 215 21.54 21.78 -4.86
N GLU A 216 20.65 21.61 -3.89
CA GLU A 216 20.97 21.24 -2.52
C GLU A 216 21.44 19.78 -2.42
N PRO A 217 22.23 19.46 -1.38
CA PRO A 217 22.68 18.09 -1.16
C PRO A 217 21.51 17.13 -0.99
N SER A 218 21.53 16.02 -1.74
CA SER A 218 20.56 14.92 -1.66
C SER A 218 21.17 13.70 -0.95
N PHE A 219 20.33 12.73 -0.65
CA PHE A 219 20.73 11.39 -0.26
C PHE A 219 19.90 10.35 -1.03
N LEU A 220 20.29 9.08 -0.97
CA LEU A 220 19.57 8.02 -1.69
C LEU A 220 18.33 7.57 -0.92
N LEU A 221 17.28 7.19 -1.62
CA LEU A 221 16.04 6.71 -1.00
C LEU A 221 16.31 5.54 -0.04
N SER A 222 17.24 4.65 -0.36
CA SER A 222 17.66 3.55 0.53
C SER A 222 18.16 4.02 1.90
N GLN A 223 18.61 5.27 2.03
CA GLN A 223 19.10 5.87 3.27
C GLN A 223 18.01 6.58 4.08
N LEU A 224 16.79 6.72 3.53
CA LEU A 224 15.69 7.45 4.18
C LEU A 224 15.36 6.94 5.59
N PRO A 225 15.30 5.63 5.88
CA PRO A 225 15.04 5.15 7.24
C PRO A 225 16.06 5.66 8.26
N ASP A 226 17.34 5.69 7.89
CA ASP A 226 18.39 6.17 8.80
C ASP A 226 18.27 7.67 9.00
N LYS A 227 17.93 8.42 7.95
CA LYS A 227 17.69 9.87 8.06
C LYS A 227 16.54 10.21 8.99
N LEU A 228 15.44 9.46 8.93
CA LEU A 228 14.30 9.65 9.82
C LEU A 228 14.63 9.23 11.26
N ARG A 229 15.41 8.15 11.47
CA ARG A 229 15.90 7.77 12.81
C ARG A 229 16.85 8.81 13.41
N GLU A 230 17.69 9.46 12.60
CA GLU A 230 18.54 10.60 13.03
C GLU A 230 17.70 11.77 13.57
N GLN A 231 16.46 11.92 13.13
CA GLN A 231 15.48 12.88 13.64
C GLN A 231 14.72 12.38 14.89
N GLY A 232 15.04 11.18 15.40
CA GLY A 232 14.41 10.60 16.59
C GLY A 232 13.09 9.89 16.33
N LEU A 233 12.77 9.53 15.08
CA LEU A 233 11.52 8.86 14.73
C LEU A 233 11.60 7.34 14.87
N GLU A 234 10.50 6.74 15.36
CA GLU A 234 10.32 5.30 15.44
C GLU A 234 9.60 4.79 14.17
N LEU A 235 10.24 3.86 13.44
CA LEU A 235 9.74 3.28 12.18
C LEU A 235 9.10 1.89 12.37
N SER A 236 8.75 1.54 13.60
CA SER A 236 8.13 0.24 13.94
C SER A 236 6.72 0.42 14.49
#